data_a4a07c8a05f33d7ae46177df91a88bf3
#
_entry.id   a4a07c8a05f33d7ae46177df91a88bf3
#
_cell.length_a   1.000
_cell.length_b   1.000
_cell.length_c   1.000
_cell.angle_alpha   90.00
_cell.angle_beta   90.00
_cell.angle_gamma   90.00
#
_symmetry.space_group_name_H-M   'P 1'
#
loop_
_entity.id
_entity.type
_entity.pdbx_description
1 polymer ?
#
loop_
_entity_poly.entity_id
_entity_poly.type
_entity_poly.pdbx_seq_one_letter_code
_entity_poly.pdbx_strand_id
1 'polypeptide(L)'
;LRLLTNEAGCTLEVVGSPWPRSLNLLESGDIDLMLTVSYTEERNQFAEFLGVHYMEESVLVIDKQYASRIRKLTDIGLLPGFVGVLRDAYYGEEFEQVKADPDFQQYLLYANTLTQKLNMLKRQRVLGSVEDKTQFIEWNRQYPELAQRYQIVLTLHRAPVYIVASRQGVSKELRQHLKNSWAKVYGSPEHLAILAEFGWSLDESDTA
;
A
#
# COMPACT_ATOMS: atom_id res chain seq x y z
N LEU A 1 8.27 5.94 10.66
CA LEU A 1 9.72 5.68 10.79
C LEU A 1 10.37 6.45 11.95
N ARG A 2 10.08 7.74 12.18
CA ARG A 2 10.74 8.53 13.23
C ARG A 2 10.68 7.89 14.62
N LEU A 3 9.55 7.29 15.02
CA LEU A 3 9.47 6.57 16.30
C LEU A 3 10.48 5.42 16.36
N LEU A 4 10.53 4.60 15.32
CA LEU A 4 11.46 3.48 15.22
C LEU A 4 12.92 3.96 15.29
N THR A 5 13.29 4.93 14.44
CA THR A 5 14.69 5.39 14.38
C THR A 5 15.14 6.11 15.63
N ASN A 6 14.26 6.88 16.28
CA ASN A 6 14.56 7.50 17.59
C ASN A 6 14.80 6.46 18.67
N GLU A 7 13.94 5.42 18.79
CA GLU A 7 14.12 4.34 19.75
C GLU A 7 15.39 3.52 19.47
N ALA A 8 15.74 3.35 18.18
CA ALA A 8 16.95 2.65 17.78
C ALA A 8 18.23 3.50 17.88
N GLY A 9 18.13 4.80 18.21
CA GLY A 9 19.29 5.70 18.24
C GLY A 9 19.88 5.99 16.84
N CYS A 10 19.07 5.88 15.79
CA CYS A 10 19.47 6.10 14.40
C CYS A 10 19.00 7.44 13.86
N THR A 11 19.76 8.01 12.92
CA THR A 11 19.35 9.19 12.16
C THR A 11 18.50 8.76 10.98
N LEU A 12 17.37 9.47 10.75
CA LEU A 12 16.48 9.22 9.63
C LEU A 12 16.73 10.21 8.50
N GLU A 13 17.11 9.68 7.33
CA GLU A 13 17.05 10.40 6.06
C GLU A 13 15.89 9.83 5.22
N VAL A 14 15.07 10.73 4.62
CA VAL A 14 13.91 10.34 3.83
C VAL A 14 14.20 10.56 2.35
N VAL A 15 14.16 9.48 1.57
CA VAL A 15 14.36 9.51 0.12
C VAL A 15 13.02 9.31 -0.58
N GLY A 16 12.60 10.29 -1.39
CA GLY A 16 11.40 10.20 -2.22
C GLY A 16 11.71 9.46 -3.52
N SER A 17 10.97 8.38 -3.80
CA SER A 17 11.13 7.56 -5.01
C SER A 17 9.79 6.96 -5.45
N PRO A 18 9.56 6.72 -6.77
CA PRO A 18 8.45 5.92 -7.24
C PRO A 18 8.46 4.52 -6.61
N TRP A 19 7.27 3.97 -6.31
CA TRP A 19 7.14 2.68 -5.61
C TRP A 19 7.98 1.54 -6.22
N PRO A 20 7.93 1.28 -7.55
CA PRO A 20 8.75 0.21 -8.13
C PRO A 20 10.25 0.43 -7.94
N ARG A 21 10.69 1.70 -8.06
CA ARG A 21 12.08 2.05 -7.85
C ARG A 21 12.49 1.88 -6.38
N SER A 22 11.61 2.21 -5.44
CA SER A 22 11.88 2.01 -4.00
C SER A 22 12.11 0.54 -3.67
N LEU A 23 11.32 -0.38 -4.26
CA LEU A 23 11.53 -1.83 -4.10
C LEU A 23 12.91 -2.26 -4.64
N ASN A 24 13.29 -1.79 -5.83
CA ASN A 24 14.60 -2.11 -6.40
C ASN A 24 15.76 -1.54 -5.54
N LEU A 25 15.62 -0.32 -5.01
CA LEU A 25 16.62 0.27 -4.12
C LEU A 25 16.72 -0.47 -2.79
N LEU A 26 15.62 -1.00 -2.25
CA LEU A 26 15.62 -1.84 -1.06
C LEU A 26 16.32 -3.18 -1.33
N GLU A 27 16.06 -3.80 -2.48
CA GLU A 27 16.68 -5.05 -2.90
C GLU A 27 18.19 -4.88 -3.09
N SER A 28 18.64 -3.81 -3.77
CA SER A 28 20.07 -3.50 -3.98
C SER A 28 20.78 -3.03 -2.72
N GLY A 29 20.06 -2.63 -1.67
CA GLY A 29 20.64 -2.07 -0.45
C GLY A 29 20.99 -0.59 -0.50
N ASP A 30 20.52 0.13 -1.53
CA ASP A 30 20.70 1.58 -1.68
C ASP A 30 19.76 2.39 -0.78
N ILE A 31 18.69 1.76 -0.26
CA ILE A 31 17.90 2.26 0.87
C ILE A 31 17.80 1.18 1.94
N ASP A 32 17.80 1.61 3.19
CA ASP A 32 17.83 0.72 4.35
C ASP A 32 16.44 0.20 4.71
N LEU A 33 15.42 1.05 4.65
CA LEU A 33 14.07 0.79 5.17
C LEU A 33 12.99 1.22 4.20
N MET A 34 11.88 0.47 4.17
CA MET A 34 10.62 0.87 3.56
C MET A 34 9.45 0.66 4.51
N LEU A 35 8.38 1.46 4.29
CA LEU A 35 7.09 1.33 4.97
C LEU A 35 6.04 0.74 4.04
N THR A 36 4.95 0.26 4.65
CA THR A 36 3.74 -0.16 3.94
C THR A 36 3.97 -1.28 2.92
N VAL A 37 4.90 -2.17 3.23
CA VAL A 37 5.23 -3.29 2.35
C VAL A 37 4.39 -4.51 2.73
N SER A 38 3.52 -4.96 1.82
CA SER A 38 2.78 -6.21 1.96
C SER A 38 3.74 -7.38 1.89
N TYR A 39 3.50 -8.42 2.72
CA TYR A 39 4.30 -9.64 2.66
C TYR A 39 4.05 -10.40 1.36
N THR A 40 5.12 -10.79 0.69
CA THR A 40 5.16 -11.83 -0.35
C THR A 40 6.45 -12.64 -0.20
N GLU A 41 6.42 -13.90 -0.64
CA GLU A 41 7.62 -14.76 -0.61
C GLU A 41 8.78 -14.17 -1.42
N GLU A 42 8.48 -13.52 -2.54
CA GLU A 42 9.48 -12.82 -3.36
C GLU A 42 10.15 -11.70 -2.57
N ARG A 43 9.37 -10.83 -1.93
CA ARG A 43 9.91 -9.71 -1.13
C ARG A 43 10.68 -10.19 0.09
N ASN A 44 10.26 -11.32 0.69
CA ASN A 44 10.98 -11.92 1.83
C ASN A 44 12.41 -12.40 1.47
N GLN A 45 12.72 -12.58 0.19
CA GLN A 45 14.07 -12.96 -0.23
C GLN A 45 15.06 -11.81 -0.02
N PHE A 46 14.68 -10.56 -0.26
CA PHE A 46 15.56 -9.38 -0.17
C PHE A 46 15.26 -8.45 1.02
N ALA A 47 14.08 -8.54 1.62
CA ALA A 47 13.65 -7.70 2.73
C ALA A 47 13.40 -8.53 3.99
N GLU A 48 13.78 -7.99 5.16
CA GLU A 48 13.40 -8.52 6.45
C GLU A 48 12.23 -7.72 7.03
N PHE A 49 11.14 -8.41 7.36
CA PHE A 49 9.94 -7.83 7.93
C PHE A 49 10.16 -7.57 9.43
N LEU A 50 10.31 -6.30 9.80
CA LEU A 50 10.63 -5.89 11.15
C LEU A 50 9.42 -5.94 12.09
N GLY A 51 8.24 -5.64 11.58
CA GLY A 51 6.98 -5.67 12.29
C GLY A 51 5.85 -5.00 11.53
N VAL A 52 4.63 -5.23 12.00
CA VAL A 52 3.42 -4.65 11.40
C VAL A 52 3.43 -3.13 11.53
N HIS A 53 3.08 -2.44 10.46
CA HIS A 53 2.90 -1.00 10.45
C HIS A 53 1.43 -0.64 10.74
N TYR A 54 0.50 -1.15 9.95
CA TYR A 54 -0.95 -1.07 10.16
C TYR A 54 -1.67 -2.11 9.30
N MET A 55 -3.00 -2.25 9.49
CA MET A 55 -3.85 -3.10 8.64
C MET A 55 -4.30 -2.31 7.42
N GLU A 56 -3.80 -2.68 6.25
CA GLU A 56 -4.22 -2.11 4.97
C GLU A 56 -5.48 -2.80 4.46
N GLU A 57 -6.40 -2.03 3.90
CA GLU A 57 -7.58 -2.55 3.20
C GLU A 57 -7.56 -2.07 1.75
N SER A 58 -7.22 -2.97 0.83
CA SER A 58 -7.24 -2.70 -0.61
C SER A 58 -8.67 -2.78 -1.13
N VAL A 59 -9.13 -1.73 -1.80
CA VAL A 59 -10.49 -1.59 -2.31
C VAL A 59 -10.50 -1.27 -3.80
N LEU A 60 -11.52 -1.80 -4.50
CA LEU A 60 -11.82 -1.38 -5.85
C LEU A 60 -12.78 -0.19 -5.82
N VAL A 61 -12.33 0.91 -6.39
CA VAL A 61 -13.08 2.16 -6.52
C VAL A 61 -13.52 2.30 -7.97
N ILE A 62 -14.82 2.56 -8.20
CA ILE A 62 -15.39 2.66 -9.56
C ILE A 62 -16.28 3.91 -9.66
N ASP A 63 -16.32 4.53 -10.84
CA ASP A 63 -17.26 5.58 -11.20
C ASP A 63 -18.70 5.11 -10.95
N LYS A 64 -19.46 5.89 -10.20
CA LYS A 64 -20.81 5.55 -9.73
C LYS A 64 -21.75 5.12 -10.87
N GLN A 65 -21.57 5.65 -12.07
CA GLN A 65 -22.39 5.28 -13.23
C GLN A 65 -22.19 3.81 -13.67
N TYR A 66 -21.06 3.20 -13.31
CA TYR A 66 -20.75 1.81 -13.65
C TYR A 66 -20.74 0.88 -12.41
N ALA A 67 -20.89 1.42 -11.22
CA ALA A 67 -20.73 0.67 -9.97
C ALA A 67 -21.66 -0.56 -9.87
N SER A 68 -22.89 -0.45 -10.38
CA SER A 68 -23.87 -1.55 -10.38
C SER A 68 -23.49 -2.73 -11.27
N ARG A 69 -22.49 -2.56 -12.16
CA ARG A 69 -22.00 -3.61 -13.05
C ARG A 69 -20.94 -4.49 -12.39
N ILE A 70 -20.38 -4.03 -11.26
CA ILE A 70 -19.26 -4.69 -10.58
C ILE A 70 -19.80 -5.44 -9.37
N ARG A 71 -19.69 -6.77 -9.39
CA ARG A 71 -20.04 -7.67 -8.28
C ARG A 71 -18.86 -8.53 -7.84
N LYS A 72 -17.89 -8.72 -8.73
CA LYS A 72 -16.63 -9.44 -8.51
C LYS A 72 -15.51 -8.80 -9.33
N LEU A 73 -14.28 -9.14 -9.01
CA LEU A 73 -13.09 -8.52 -9.62
C LEU A 73 -13.05 -8.65 -11.15
N THR A 74 -13.43 -9.80 -11.68
CA THR A 74 -13.42 -10.06 -13.15
C THR A 74 -14.45 -9.20 -13.92
N ASP A 75 -15.43 -8.60 -13.24
CA ASP A 75 -16.40 -7.72 -13.90
C ASP A 75 -15.77 -6.38 -14.36
N ILE A 76 -14.51 -6.11 -14.00
CA ILE A 76 -13.72 -5.00 -14.57
C ILE A 76 -13.71 -5.10 -16.12
N GLY A 77 -13.69 -6.31 -16.67
CA GLY A 77 -13.78 -6.54 -18.12
C GLY A 77 -15.09 -6.08 -18.79
N LEU A 78 -16.14 -5.77 -18.01
CA LEU A 78 -17.41 -5.22 -18.51
C LEU A 78 -17.41 -3.69 -18.62
N LEU A 79 -16.35 -3.04 -18.16
CA LEU A 79 -16.21 -1.58 -18.19
C LEU A 79 -15.76 -1.12 -19.59
N PRO A 80 -16.27 0.04 -20.09
CA PRO A 80 -15.84 0.60 -21.37
C PRO A 80 -14.53 1.41 -21.25
N GLY A 81 -13.64 1.02 -20.33
CA GLY A 81 -12.37 1.72 -20.09
C GLY A 81 -11.54 1.05 -19.00
N PHE A 82 -10.50 1.72 -18.54
CA PHE A 82 -9.46 1.17 -17.70
C PHE A 82 -9.72 1.36 -16.21
N VAL A 83 -9.09 0.49 -15.41
CA VAL A 83 -8.92 0.63 -13.96
C VAL A 83 -7.45 0.92 -13.66
N GLY A 84 -7.19 1.98 -12.88
CA GLY A 84 -5.85 2.40 -12.49
C GLY A 84 -5.28 1.52 -11.38
N VAL A 85 -4.02 1.10 -11.52
CA VAL A 85 -3.28 0.34 -10.50
C VAL A 85 -1.89 0.89 -10.33
N LEU A 86 -1.32 0.76 -9.13
CA LEU A 86 0.08 1.09 -8.91
C LEU A 86 0.95 -0.09 -9.35
N ARG A 87 1.99 0.19 -10.14
CA ARG A 87 2.92 -0.84 -10.61
C ARG A 87 3.63 -1.49 -9.42
N ASP A 88 3.74 -2.81 -9.44
CA ASP A 88 4.41 -3.65 -8.44
C ASP A 88 3.80 -3.55 -7.02
N ALA A 89 2.59 -2.95 -6.90
CA ALA A 89 1.79 -3.07 -5.69
C ALA A 89 1.12 -4.45 -5.64
N TYR A 90 0.95 -4.96 -4.42
CA TYR A 90 0.23 -6.20 -4.13
C TYR A 90 -1.16 -5.86 -3.60
N TYR A 91 -2.20 -6.42 -4.21
CA TYR A 91 -3.60 -6.15 -3.86
C TYR A 91 -4.36 -7.38 -3.38
N GLY A 92 -3.63 -8.42 -2.95
CA GLY A 92 -4.18 -9.68 -2.50
C GLY A 92 -4.12 -10.78 -3.56
N GLU A 93 -4.20 -12.01 -3.08
CA GLU A 93 -3.98 -13.21 -3.91
C GLU A 93 -4.99 -13.30 -5.07
N GLU A 94 -6.28 -13.02 -4.82
CA GLU A 94 -7.30 -13.03 -5.86
C GLU A 94 -6.97 -12.04 -6.99
N PHE A 95 -6.52 -10.81 -6.63
CA PHE A 95 -6.13 -9.82 -7.64
C PHE A 95 -4.91 -10.28 -8.44
N GLU A 96 -3.90 -10.84 -7.78
CA GLU A 96 -2.69 -11.33 -8.45
C GLU A 96 -3.00 -12.50 -9.40
N GLN A 97 -3.90 -13.41 -9.01
CA GLN A 97 -4.34 -14.52 -9.87
C GLN A 97 -5.06 -14.02 -11.13
N VAL A 98 -5.99 -13.08 -10.98
CA VAL A 98 -6.72 -12.50 -12.11
C VAL A 98 -5.80 -11.65 -12.99
N LYS A 99 -4.89 -10.88 -12.39
CA LYS A 99 -3.88 -10.07 -13.09
C LYS A 99 -2.90 -10.92 -13.91
N ALA A 100 -2.67 -12.18 -13.54
CA ALA A 100 -1.82 -13.08 -14.31
C ALA A 100 -2.40 -13.44 -15.70
N ASP A 101 -3.71 -13.26 -15.90
CA ASP A 101 -4.36 -13.44 -17.19
C ASP A 101 -4.06 -12.25 -18.13
N PRO A 102 -3.39 -12.47 -19.28
CA PRO A 102 -3.14 -11.42 -20.26
C PRO A 102 -4.40 -10.71 -20.77
N ASP A 103 -5.51 -11.42 -20.87
CA ASP A 103 -6.79 -10.85 -21.30
C ASP A 103 -7.38 -9.93 -20.24
N PHE A 104 -7.07 -10.12 -18.96
CA PHE A 104 -7.45 -9.20 -17.91
C PHE A 104 -6.54 -7.97 -17.85
N GLN A 105 -5.25 -8.12 -18.12
CA GLN A 105 -4.28 -7.02 -18.07
C GLN A 105 -4.64 -5.86 -18.99
N GLN A 106 -5.31 -6.11 -20.12
CA GLN A 106 -5.74 -5.06 -21.05
C GLN A 106 -6.70 -4.03 -20.42
N TYR A 107 -7.36 -4.36 -19.30
CA TYR A 107 -8.26 -3.44 -18.59
C TYR A 107 -7.56 -2.62 -17.51
N LEU A 108 -6.26 -2.85 -17.29
CA LEU A 108 -5.48 -2.17 -16.26
C LEU A 108 -4.60 -1.07 -16.86
N LEU A 109 -4.58 0.10 -16.21
CA LEU A 109 -3.66 1.19 -16.54
C LEU A 109 -2.70 1.42 -15.37
N TYR A 110 -1.41 1.21 -15.62
CA TYR A 110 -0.39 1.23 -14.58
C TYR A 110 0.14 2.64 -14.31
N ALA A 111 0.15 3.04 -13.04
CA ALA A 111 0.84 4.22 -12.51
C ALA A 111 2.13 3.80 -11.80
N ASN A 112 3.14 4.66 -11.80
CA ASN A 112 4.38 4.44 -11.04
C ASN A 112 4.38 5.17 -9.69
N THR A 113 3.46 6.13 -9.49
CA THR A 113 3.32 6.90 -8.25
C THR A 113 1.86 7.08 -7.86
N LEU A 114 1.59 7.28 -6.56
CA LEU A 114 0.25 7.62 -6.08
C LEU A 114 -0.28 8.91 -6.71
N THR A 115 0.58 9.92 -6.88
CA THR A 115 0.21 11.19 -7.56
C THR A 115 -0.22 10.95 -9.00
N GLN A 116 0.48 10.08 -9.73
CA GLN A 116 0.09 9.70 -11.09
C GLN A 116 -1.28 9.02 -11.10
N LYS A 117 -1.51 8.07 -10.18
CA LYS A 117 -2.78 7.33 -10.04
C LYS A 117 -3.94 8.28 -9.68
N LEU A 118 -3.75 9.18 -8.70
CA LEU A 118 -4.70 10.24 -8.38
C LEU A 118 -5.05 11.11 -9.61
N ASN A 119 -4.03 11.52 -10.39
CA ASN A 119 -4.25 12.31 -11.60
C ASN A 119 -5.01 11.55 -12.69
N MET A 120 -4.89 10.22 -12.76
CA MET A 120 -5.71 9.40 -13.68
C MET A 120 -7.19 9.50 -13.31
N LEU A 121 -7.55 9.41 -12.02
CA LEU A 121 -8.93 9.59 -11.54
C LEU A 121 -9.42 11.02 -11.80
N LYS A 122 -8.67 12.04 -11.37
CA LYS A 122 -9.06 13.47 -11.53
C LYS A 122 -9.27 13.85 -13.00
N ARG A 123 -8.45 13.32 -13.91
CA ARG A 123 -8.55 13.59 -15.36
C ARG A 123 -9.45 12.60 -16.09
N GLN A 124 -10.13 11.70 -15.36
CA GLN A 124 -11.05 10.71 -15.92
C GLN A 124 -10.41 9.81 -17.00
N ARG A 125 -9.11 9.54 -16.86
CA ARG A 125 -8.40 8.62 -17.75
C ARG A 125 -8.69 7.15 -17.44
N VAL A 126 -9.24 6.91 -16.24
CA VAL A 126 -9.67 5.60 -15.74
C VAL A 126 -11.09 5.71 -15.20
N LEU A 127 -11.83 4.63 -15.28
CA LEU A 127 -13.20 4.52 -14.74
C LEU A 127 -13.21 4.10 -13.28
N GLY A 128 -12.06 3.78 -12.74
CA GLY A 128 -11.85 3.42 -11.35
C GLY A 128 -10.39 3.16 -11.07
N SER A 129 -10.08 2.76 -9.86
CA SER A 129 -8.73 2.35 -9.45
C SER A 129 -8.77 1.39 -8.27
N VAL A 130 -7.68 0.65 -8.07
CA VAL A 130 -7.45 -0.08 -6.84
C VAL A 130 -6.66 0.82 -5.88
N GLU A 131 -7.18 1.00 -4.68
CA GLU A 131 -6.67 1.95 -3.69
C GLU A 131 -6.53 1.29 -2.31
N ASP A 132 -5.63 1.82 -1.49
CA ASP A 132 -5.81 1.73 -0.04
C ASP A 132 -7.04 2.55 0.35
N LYS A 133 -7.90 1.97 1.19
CA LYS A 133 -9.17 2.57 1.59
C LYS A 133 -8.96 3.91 2.30
N THR A 134 -7.97 4.01 3.18
CA THR A 134 -7.68 5.23 3.93
C THR A 134 -7.14 6.30 3.00
N GLN A 135 -6.29 5.93 2.05
CA GLN A 135 -5.80 6.85 1.02
C GLN A 135 -6.95 7.40 0.15
N PHE A 136 -7.91 6.55 -0.23
CA PHE A 136 -9.08 7.00 -1.00
C PHE A 136 -9.97 7.94 -0.19
N ILE A 137 -10.18 7.65 1.10
CA ILE A 137 -10.93 8.54 2.02
C ILE A 137 -10.24 9.91 2.11
N GLU A 138 -8.92 9.93 2.27
CA GLU A 138 -8.15 11.18 2.34
C GLU A 138 -8.21 11.97 1.01
N TRP A 139 -8.13 11.30 -0.13
CA TRP A 139 -8.32 11.96 -1.43
C TRP A 139 -9.72 12.55 -1.58
N ASN A 140 -10.76 11.87 -1.11
CA ASN A 140 -12.13 12.39 -1.12
C ASN A 140 -12.28 13.64 -0.23
N ARG A 141 -11.55 13.70 0.88
CA ARG A 141 -11.51 14.88 1.75
C ARG A 141 -10.82 16.07 1.08
N GLN A 142 -9.70 15.82 0.39
CA GLN A 142 -8.93 16.85 -0.32
C GLN A 142 -9.57 17.28 -1.64
N TYR A 143 -10.26 16.37 -2.32
CA TYR A 143 -10.83 16.53 -3.66
C TYR A 143 -12.29 16.05 -3.67
N PRO A 144 -13.25 16.90 -3.23
CA PRO A 144 -14.66 16.50 -3.12
C PRO A 144 -15.30 16.01 -4.43
N GLU A 145 -14.75 16.41 -5.59
CA GLU A 145 -15.17 15.91 -6.91
C GLU A 145 -14.94 14.39 -7.06
N LEU A 146 -13.94 13.82 -6.37
CA LEU A 146 -13.73 12.37 -6.37
C LEU A 146 -14.85 11.66 -5.61
N ALA A 147 -15.22 12.16 -4.43
CA ALA A 147 -16.31 11.61 -3.63
C ALA A 147 -17.68 11.69 -4.34
N GLN A 148 -17.88 12.72 -5.15
CA GLN A 148 -19.11 12.86 -5.96
C GLN A 148 -19.17 11.81 -7.07
N ARG A 149 -18.02 11.48 -7.66
CA ARG A 149 -17.94 10.64 -8.85
C ARG A 149 -17.70 9.17 -8.55
N TYR A 150 -16.82 8.88 -7.65
CA TYR A 150 -16.33 7.51 -7.38
C TYR A 150 -16.89 6.95 -6.08
N GLN A 151 -17.00 5.63 -6.01
CA GLN A 151 -17.35 4.90 -4.79
C GLN A 151 -16.59 3.58 -4.69
N ILE A 152 -16.40 3.08 -3.48
CA ILE A 152 -15.91 1.73 -3.22
C ILE A 152 -17.00 0.73 -3.60
N VAL A 153 -16.65 -0.29 -4.38
CA VAL A 153 -17.57 -1.35 -4.81
C VAL A 153 -17.18 -2.74 -4.30
N LEU A 154 -15.90 -2.98 -4.07
CA LEU A 154 -15.39 -4.24 -3.52
C LEU A 154 -14.25 -3.95 -2.54
N THR A 155 -14.16 -4.74 -1.48
CA THR A 155 -12.92 -4.94 -0.73
C THR A 155 -12.21 -6.15 -1.35
N LEU A 156 -10.97 -5.96 -1.77
CA LEU A 156 -10.18 -6.98 -2.46
C LEU A 156 -9.30 -7.76 -1.49
N HIS A 157 -8.73 -7.07 -0.52
CA HIS A 157 -7.76 -7.63 0.41
C HIS A 157 -7.70 -6.82 1.70
N ARG A 158 -7.53 -7.51 2.82
CA ARG A 158 -7.22 -6.89 4.11
C ARG A 158 -6.10 -7.68 4.75
N ALA A 159 -4.97 -7.04 4.96
CA ALA A 159 -3.79 -7.68 5.55
C ALA A 159 -2.88 -6.65 6.21
N PRO A 160 -2.00 -7.09 7.12
CA PRO A 160 -0.97 -6.22 7.65
C PRO A 160 0.01 -5.80 6.56
N VAL A 161 0.39 -4.53 6.58
CA VAL A 161 1.57 -4.03 5.88
C VAL A 161 2.66 -3.74 6.91
N TYR A 162 3.91 -3.81 6.47
CA TYR A 162 5.05 -3.90 7.35
C TYR A 162 6.04 -2.76 7.15
N ILE A 163 6.83 -2.51 8.20
CA ILE A 163 8.14 -1.89 8.08
C ILE A 163 9.11 -2.99 7.71
N VAL A 164 9.90 -2.78 6.68
CA VAL A 164 10.90 -3.75 6.22
C VAL A 164 12.29 -3.12 6.15
N ALA A 165 13.32 -3.95 6.34
CA ALA A 165 14.72 -3.58 6.17
C ALA A 165 15.35 -4.36 5.03
N SER A 166 16.23 -3.72 4.26
CA SER A 166 17.05 -4.38 3.26
C SER A 166 17.95 -5.46 3.89
N ARG A 167 17.94 -6.67 3.33
CA ARG A 167 18.90 -7.71 3.73
C ARG A 167 20.31 -7.44 3.20
N GLN A 168 20.40 -6.71 2.09
CA GLN A 168 21.66 -6.35 1.43
C GLN A 168 22.33 -5.15 2.12
N GLY A 169 21.58 -4.06 2.36
CA GLY A 169 22.12 -2.78 2.86
C GLY A 169 22.27 -2.73 4.39
N VAL A 170 21.47 -3.52 5.14
CA VAL A 170 21.42 -3.45 6.61
C VAL A 170 21.97 -4.74 7.23
N SER A 171 22.96 -4.63 8.14
CA SER A 171 23.53 -5.81 8.80
C SER A 171 22.48 -6.58 9.61
N LYS A 172 22.70 -7.88 9.80
CA LYS A 172 21.78 -8.74 10.57
C LYS A 172 21.58 -8.22 11.99
N GLU A 173 22.66 -7.75 12.61
CA GLU A 173 22.66 -7.21 13.98
C GLU A 173 21.80 -5.95 14.05
N LEU A 174 21.95 -5.03 13.06
CA LEU A 174 21.16 -3.81 13.01
C LEU A 174 19.68 -4.11 12.70
N ARG A 175 19.38 -5.06 11.80
CA ARG A 175 17.98 -5.48 11.55
C ARG A 175 17.34 -6.03 12.82
N GLN A 176 18.06 -6.85 13.61
CA GLN A 176 17.54 -7.36 14.87
C GLN A 176 17.34 -6.23 15.90
N HIS A 177 18.27 -5.27 15.95
CA HIS A 177 18.14 -4.09 16.81
C HIS A 177 16.91 -3.25 16.44
N LEU A 178 16.73 -2.98 15.16
CA LEU A 178 15.54 -2.26 14.65
C LEU A 178 14.23 -3.01 14.97
N LYS A 179 14.21 -4.33 14.79
CA LYS A 179 13.05 -5.16 15.15
C LYS A 179 12.70 -5.08 16.63
N ASN A 180 13.71 -5.15 17.51
CA ASN A 180 13.53 -5.01 18.96
C ASN A 180 13.05 -3.59 19.32
N SER A 181 13.58 -2.56 18.64
CA SER A 181 13.17 -1.16 18.84
C SER A 181 11.73 -0.94 18.37
N TRP A 182 11.33 -1.55 17.23
CA TRP A 182 9.95 -1.50 16.79
C TRP A 182 8.99 -2.16 17.78
N ALA A 183 9.33 -3.32 18.30
CA ALA A 183 8.52 -4.01 19.31
C ALA A 183 8.26 -3.17 20.57
N LYS A 184 9.16 -2.26 20.95
CA LYS A 184 8.97 -1.36 22.10
C LYS A 184 8.03 -0.18 21.80
N VAL A 185 8.02 0.33 20.56
CA VAL A 185 7.19 1.48 20.17
C VAL A 185 5.84 1.08 19.59
N TYR A 186 5.72 -0.17 19.13
CA TYR A 186 4.48 -0.72 18.59
C TYR A 186 3.37 -0.71 19.66
N GLY A 187 2.21 -0.15 19.33
CA GLY A 187 1.11 0.00 20.28
C GLY A 187 1.32 1.05 21.39
N SER A 188 2.45 1.77 21.40
CA SER A 188 2.65 2.88 22.34
C SER A 188 1.62 3.99 22.11
N PRO A 189 1.34 4.86 23.14
CA PRO A 189 0.42 5.98 22.96
C PRO A 189 0.80 6.89 21.78
N GLU A 190 2.08 7.12 21.53
CA GLU A 190 2.58 7.91 20.41
C GLU A 190 2.32 7.20 19.06
N HIS A 191 2.50 5.88 18.99
CA HIS A 191 2.20 5.10 17.79
C HIS A 191 0.70 5.13 17.50
N LEU A 192 -0.14 4.86 18.51
CA LEU A 192 -1.60 4.89 18.37
C LEU A 192 -2.12 6.28 17.95
N ALA A 193 -1.52 7.37 18.48
CA ALA A 193 -1.86 8.72 18.06
C ALA A 193 -1.58 8.97 16.57
N ILE A 194 -0.43 8.49 16.07
CA ILE A 194 -0.09 8.56 14.63
C ILE A 194 -1.10 7.76 13.80
N LEU A 195 -1.42 6.52 14.20
CA LEU A 195 -2.40 5.71 13.47
C LEU A 195 -3.75 6.41 13.39
N ALA A 196 -4.23 7.00 14.51
CA ALA A 196 -5.49 7.72 14.56
C ALA A 196 -5.48 8.97 13.63
N GLU A 197 -4.36 9.71 13.55
CA GLU A 197 -4.21 10.84 12.64
C GLU A 197 -4.40 10.47 11.18
N PHE A 198 -3.91 9.28 10.78
CA PHE A 198 -4.02 8.78 9.40
C PHE A 198 -5.25 7.90 9.16
N GLY A 199 -6.09 7.65 10.18
CA GLY A 199 -7.23 6.75 10.08
C GLY A 199 -6.82 5.27 9.90
N TRP A 200 -5.61 4.92 10.30
CA TRP A 200 -5.10 3.54 10.29
C TRP A 200 -5.47 2.82 11.58
N SER A 201 -5.56 1.50 11.52
CA SER A 201 -5.84 0.65 12.69
C SER A 201 -4.84 -0.49 12.79
N LEU A 202 -4.61 -0.96 14.01
CA LEU A 202 -4.03 -2.26 14.27
C LEU A 202 -5.14 -3.30 14.30
N ASP A 203 -4.83 -4.56 14.00
CA ASP A 203 -5.77 -5.64 14.24
C ASP A 203 -5.97 -5.81 15.75
N GLU A 204 -7.21 -6.11 16.19
CA GLU A 204 -7.53 -6.33 17.61
C GLU A 204 -6.70 -7.49 18.20
N SER A 205 -6.25 -8.45 17.37
CA SER A 205 -5.39 -9.56 17.77
C SER A 205 -3.94 -9.16 18.09
N ASP A 206 -3.48 -7.98 17.64
CA ASP A 206 -2.08 -7.54 17.80
C ASP A 206 -1.86 -6.73 19.09
N THR A 207 -2.91 -6.47 19.87
CA THR A 207 -2.88 -5.68 21.12
C THR A 207 -2.93 -6.54 22.38
N ALA A 208 -2.86 -7.87 22.26
CA ALA A 208 -2.88 -8.82 23.37
C ALA A 208 -1.49 -9.27 23.83
#